data_bb14cce8295b91bfa667345f7dec784e
#
_entry.id   bb14cce8295b91bfa667345f7dec784e
#
_cell.length_a   1.000
_cell.length_b   1.000
_cell.length_c   1.000
_cell.angle_alpha   90.00
_cell.angle_beta   90.00
_cell.angle_gamma   90.00
#
_symmetry.space_group_name_H-M   'P 1'
#
loop_
_entity.id
_entity.type
_entity.pdbx_description
1 polymer ?
#
loop_
_entity_poly.entity_id
_entity_poly.type
_entity_poly.pdbx_seq_one_letter_code
_entity_poly.pdbx_strand_id
1 'polypeptide(L)'
;MDSMRRMNAYVKLNFQRCLSQGKTLVICLCLAVFFYLYFGDVRGGLMESGQKIGIMEMFLVVTNNMYTSFTIWIGFVLIICDSPYRDDGVYQYLLRTSRRSWLWGQIVYIVAITVIYFAYIFLLLLLLIVPQVTFQTAWTTTFVKMINAPFGYGISNYFSFPVSVMRQTTALQLFGRCIVLCMMIGMATGFLTMMLHMLWPSGPGIAIGGIGIAMDYWATVVRVGVTSKYLLFISPFSMSRVGNLSTTAFNRVNPTFSYACLFLAGMILVPLAVMNLKIGRYDYS
;
A
#
# COMPACT_ATOMS: atom_id res chain seq x y z
N MET A 1 -7.19 33.39 -2.00
CA MET A 1 -6.14 32.99 -2.97
C MET A 1 -4.80 32.67 -2.29
N ASP A 2 -4.38 33.39 -1.28
CA ASP A 2 -3.09 33.19 -0.60
C ASP A 2 -2.95 31.87 0.19
N SER A 3 -4.03 31.38 0.83
CA SER A 3 -3.98 30.13 1.60
C SER A 3 -3.69 28.91 0.72
N MET A 4 -4.27 28.84 -0.46
CA MET A 4 -4.07 27.74 -1.42
C MET A 4 -2.65 27.76 -2.02
N ARG A 5 -2.11 28.93 -2.33
CA ARG A 5 -0.71 29.07 -2.77
C ARG A 5 0.28 28.61 -1.70
N ARG A 6 0.04 28.97 -0.44
CA ARG A 6 0.87 28.55 0.69
C ARG A 6 0.80 27.05 0.92
N MET A 7 -0.39 26.46 0.85
CA MET A 7 -0.59 24.99 0.94
C MET A 7 0.21 24.27 -0.15
N ASN A 8 0.09 24.70 -1.42
CA ASN A 8 0.79 24.08 -2.54
C ASN A 8 2.33 24.22 -2.41
N ALA A 9 2.82 25.35 -1.94
CA ALA A 9 4.24 25.55 -1.67
C ALA A 9 4.75 24.58 -0.61
N TYR A 10 3.95 24.30 0.42
CA TYR A 10 4.27 23.34 1.46
C TYR A 10 4.29 21.89 0.96
N VAL A 11 3.31 21.50 0.16
CA VAL A 11 3.27 20.19 -0.50
C VAL A 11 4.52 20.00 -1.37
N LYS A 12 4.88 21.00 -2.17
CA LYS A 12 6.09 20.97 -3.00
C LYS A 12 7.36 20.80 -2.16
N LEU A 13 7.46 21.50 -1.04
CA LEU A 13 8.59 21.39 -0.12
C LEU A 13 8.73 19.96 0.45
N ASN A 14 7.62 19.35 0.90
CA ASN A 14 7.63 17.98 1.40
C ASN A 14 8.07 16.98 0.32
N PHE A 15 7.60 17.15 -0.92
CA PHE A 15 8.05 16.30 -2.03
C PHE A 15 9.54 16.49 -2.35
N GLN A 16 10.03 17.72 -2.38
CA GLN A 16 11.44 17.98 -2.59
C GLN A 16 12.30 17.31 -1.50
N ARG A 17 11.87 17.35 -0.26
CA ARG A 17 12.55 16.68 0.86
C ARG A 17 12.50 15.17 0.73
N CYS A 18 11.33 14.61 0.47
CA CYS A 18 11.17 13.17 0.26
C CYS A 18 12.10 12.66 -0.85
N LEU A 19 12.22 13.39 -1.96
CA LEU A 19 13.04 13.01 -3.09
C LEU A 19 14.54 13.31 -2.88
N SER A 20 14.88 14.38 -2.15
CA SER A 20 16.28 14.71 -1.85
C SER A 20 16.89 13.79 -0.80
N GLN A 21 16.09 13.09 0.00
CA GLN A 21 16.59 12.06 0.89
C GLN A 21 17.00 10.82 0.09
N GLY A 22 18.27 10.49 0.13
CA GLY A 22 18.81 9.25 -0.49
C GLY A 22 18.08 7.99 -0.08
N LYS A 23 17.43 7.99 1.10
CA LYS A 23 16.57 6.93 1.63
C LYS A 23 15.46 6.53 0.66
N THR A 24 14.71 7.48 0.12
CA THR A 24 13.60 7.19 -0.81
C THR A 24 14.12 6.51 -2.09
N LEU A 25 15.23 7.00 -2.62
CA LEU A 25 15.87 6.40 -3.79
C LEU A 25 16.34 4.97 -3.50
N VAL A 26 16.99 4.74 -2.35
CA VAL A 26 17.43 3.40 -1.93
C VAL A 26 16.24 2.45 -1.80
N ILE A 27 15.13 2.89 -1.18
CA ILE A 27 13.91 2.06 -1.05
C ILE A 27 13.36 1.69 -2.43
N CYS A 28 13.26 2.66 -3.34
CA CYS A 28 12.79 2.40 -4.71
C CYS A 28 13.70 1.43 -5.45
N LEU A 29 15.02 1.58 -5.35
CA LEU A 29 15.98 0.64 -5.95
C LEU A 29 15.87 -0.77 -5.35
N CYS A 30 15.78 -0.87 -4.02
CA CYS A 30 15.59 -2.16 -3.34
C CYS A 30 14.32 -2.87 -3.80
N LEU A 31 13.21 -2.14 -3.94
CA LEU A 31 11.96 -2.68 -4.47
C LEU A 31 12.12 -3.14 -5.93
N ALA A 32 12.80 -2.36 -6.76
CA ALA A 32 13.04 -2.72 -8.16
C ALA A 32 13.87 -4.01 -8.27
N VAL A 33 14.97 -4.11 -7.52
CA VAL A 33 15.81 -5.31 -7.48
C VAL A 33 15.03 -6.52 -6.93
N PHE A 34 14.30 -6.33 -5.83
CA PHE A 34 13.48 -7.40 -5.25
C PHE A 34 12.47 -7.96 -6.25
N PHE A 35 11.69 -7.11 -6.93
CA PHE A 35 10.72 -7.56 -7.91
C PHE A 35 11.37 -8.15 -9.16
N TYR A 36 12.51 -7.61 -9.61
CA TYR A 36 13.25 -8.17 -10.71
C TYR A 36 13.69 -9.63 -10.43
N LEU A 37 14.22 -9.88 -9.24
CA LEU A 37 14.64 -11.23 -8.82
C LEU A 37 13.44 -12.15 -8.58
N TYR A 38 12.39 -11.64 -7.93
CA TYR A 38 11.19 -12.42 -7.59
C TYR A 38 10.41 -12.88 -8.84
N PHE A 39 10.36 -12.05 -9.88
CA PHE A 39 9.67 -12.37 -11.14
C PHE A 39 10.58 -12.90 -12.24
N GLY A 40 11.84 -13.22 -11.95
CA GLY A 40 12.79 -13.76 -12.92
C GLY A 40 12.26 -15.00 -13.63
N ASP A 41 11.78 -15.98 -12.87
CA ASP A 41 11.22 -17.23 -13.38
C ASP A 41 9.96 -17.00 -14.23
N VAL A 42 9.04 -16.15 -13.75
CA VAL A 42 7.81 -15.81 -14.48
C VAL A 42 8.13 -15.14 -15.82
N ARG A 43 9.08 -14.22 -15.82
CA ARG A 43 9.55 -13.53 -17.02
C ARG A 43 10.21 -14.51 -18.01
N GLY A 44 11.06 -15.41 -17.51
CA GLY A 44 11.70 -16.44 -18.32
C GLY A 44 10.66 -17.33 -19.00
N GLY A 45 9.73 -17.90 -18.24
CA GLY A 45 8.66 -18.73 -18.77
C GLY A 45 7.72 -18.03 -19.77
N LEU A 46 7.43 -16.73 -19.56
CA LEU A 46 6.67 -15.93 -20.52
C LEU A 46 7.44 -15.67 -21.82
N MET A 47 8.73 -15.42 -21.72
CA MET A 47 9.58 -15.19 -22.90
C MET A 47 9.72 -16.47 -23.74
N GLU A 48 9.97 -17.61 -23.10
CA GLU A 48 10.11 -18.90 -23.76
C GLU A 48 8.81 -19.36 -24.42
N SER A 49 7.68 -19.15 -23.76
CA SER A 49 6.36 -19.55 -24.29
C SER A 49 5.77 -18.57 -25.29
N GLY A 50 6.29 -17.36 -25.41
CA GLY A 50 5.73 -16.28 -26.23
C GLY A 50 4.32 -15.83 -25.79
N GLN A 51 3.89 -16.22 -24.60
CA GLN A 51 2.55 -15.93 -24.09
C GLN A 51 2.50 -14.55 -23.42
N LYS A 52 1.28 -13.98 -23.37
CA LYS A 52 1.05 -12.67 -22.76
C LYS A 52 0.27 -12.82 -21.46
N ILE A 53 0.59 -11.96 -20.48
CA ILE A 53 -0.08 -11.89 -19.17
C ILE A 53 -0.66 -10.48 -18.92
N GLY A 54 -1.76 -10.40 -18.17
CA GLY A 54 -2.38 -9.14 -17.82
C GLY A 54 -1.61 -8.36 -16.75
N ILE A 55 -1.39 -7.05 -16.96
CA ILE A 55 -0.77 -6.22 -15.94
C ILE A 55 -1.59 -6.14 -14.65
N MET A 56 -2.93 -6.16 -14.75
CA MET A 56 -3.83 -6.19 -13.60
C MET A 56 -3.64 -7.47 -12.78
N GLU A 57 -3.44 -8.60 -13.45
CA GLU A 57 -3.21 -9.91 -12.84
C GLU A 57 -1.89 -9.92 -12.06
N MET A 58 -0.82 -9.38 -12.66
CA MET A 58 0.47 -9.25 -12.00
C MET A 58 0.39 -8.39 -10.75
N PHE A 59 -0.28 -7.25 -10.81
CA PHE A 59 -0.50 -6.39 -9.65
C PHE A 59 -1.28 -7.12 -8.55
N LEU A 60 -2.32 -7.89 -8.91
CA LEU A 60 -3.09 -8.68 -7.97
C LEU A 60 -2.25 -9.78 -7.31
N VAL A 61 -1.38 -10.46 -8.05
CA VAL A 61 -0.47 -11.46 -7.47
C VAL A 61 0.46 -10.82 -6.46
N VAL A 62 1.09 -9.71 -6.83
CA VAL A 62 2.06 -9.00 -5.98
C VAL A 62 1.43 -8.51 -4.67
N THR A 63 0.24 -7.96 -4.74
CA THR A 63 -0.47 -7.47 -3.55
C THR A 63 -1.07 -8.60 -2.71
N ASN A 64 -1.40 -9.74 -3.33
CA ASN A 64 -2.00 -10.87 -2.64
C ASN A 64 -0.98 -11.85 -2.04
N ASN A 65 0.20 -11.98 -2.65
CA ASN A 65 1.26 -12.83 -2.11
C ASN A 65 1.84 -12.19 -0.85
N MET A 66 2.11 -13.01 0.16
CA MET A 66 2.55 -12.56 1.47
C MET A 66 3.90 -11.83 1.42
N TYR A 67 4.90 -12.41 0.75
CA TYR A 67 6.27 -11.87 0.74
C TYR A 67 6.34 -10.54 -0.02
N THR A 68 5.71 -10.49 -1.20
CA THR A 68 5.68 -9.26 -2.01
C THR A 68 4.84 -8.17 -1.37
N SER A 69 3.71 -8.52 -0.75
CA SER A 69 2.87 -7.59 0.00
C SER A 69 3.63 -6.99 1.19
N PHE A 70 4.36 -7.79 1.95
CA PHE A 70 5.22 -7.29 3.04
C PHE A 70 6.26 -6.31 2.54
N THR A 71 6.97 -6.67 1.47
CA THR A 71 8.00 -5.81 0.89
C THR A 71 7.42 -4.46 0.45
N ILE A 72 6.23 -4.47 -0.18
CA ILE A 72 5.50 -3.25 -0.53
C ILE A 72 5.20 -2.41 0.72
N TRP A 73 4.61 -3.01 1.75
CA TRP A 73 4.20 -2.25 2.92
C TRP A 73 5.38 -1.78 3.77
N ILE A 74 6.45 -2.56 3.88
CA ILE A 74 7.70 -2.11 4.52
C ILE A 74 8.26 -0.89 3.78
N GLY A 75 8.35 -0.95 2.44
CA GLY A 75 8.82 0.17 1.63
C GLY A 75 7.96 1.43 1.83
N PHE A 76 6.63 1.29 1.83
CA PHE A 76 5.72 2.40 2.07
C PHE A 76 5.89 3.02 3.46
N VAL A 77 5.92 2.19 4.51
CA VAL A 77 6.11 2.64 5.90
C VAL A 77 7.43 3.38 6.06
N LEU A 78 8.51 2.87 5.46
CA LEU A 78 9.81 3.53 5.51
C LEU A 78 9.84 4.90 4.80
N ILE A 79 9.05 5.09 3.74
CA ILE A 79 8.93 6.39 3.06
C ILE A 79 8.13 7.38 3.92
N ILE A 80 7.03 6.92 4.55
CA ILE A 80 6.10 7.81 5.26
C ILE A 80 6.49 8.07 6.71
N CYS A 81 7.36 7.26 7.32
CA CYS A 81 7.66 7.31 8.75
C CYS A 81 8.27 8.64 9.23
N ASP A 82 8.91 9.42 8.35
CA ASP A 82 9.48 10.71 8.69
C ASP A 82 8.46 11.87 8.55
N SER A 83 7.24 11.59 8.13
CA SER A 83 6.19 12.60 8.03
C SER A 83 5.50 12.81 9.40
N PRO A 84 5.28 14.09 9.81
CA PRO A 84 5.69 15.34 9.18
C PRO A 84 7.18 15.64 9.40
N TYR A 85 7.85 16.12 8.35
CA TYR A 85 9.26 16.53 8.46
C TYR A 85 9.40 17.69 9.45
N ARG A 86 10.33 17.58 10.40
CA ARG A 86 10.62 18.56 11.44
C ARG A 86 12.02 19.10 11.23
N ASP A 87 12.17 20.12 10.41
CA ASP A 87 13.44 20.80 10.20
C ASP A 87 13.29 22.30 10.53
N ASP A 88 14.40 22.98 10.78
CA ASP A 88 14.43 24.43 11.05
C ASP A 88 13.78 25.26 9.93
N GLY A 89 13.84 24.79 8.68
CA GLY A 89 13.13 25.41 7.55
C GLY A 89 11.61 25.30 7.62
N VAL A 90 11.05 24.26 8.25
CA VAL A 90 9.61 24.13 8.53
C VAL A 90 9.19 25.16 9.57
N TYR A 91 10.02 25.41 10.57
CA TYR A 91 9.79 26.43 11.59
C TYR A 91 9.58 27.80 10.99
N GLN A 92 10.48 28.22 10.10
CA GLN A 92 10.37 29.53 9.42
C GLN A 92 9.12 29.62 8.54
N TYR A 93 8.71 28.50 7.95
CA TYR A 93 7.48 28.45 7.15
C TYR A 93 6.22 28.50 8.01
N LEU A 94 6.22 27.85 9.17
CA LEU A 94 5.11 27.83 10.12
C LEU A 94 4.87 29.20 10.76
N LEU A 95 5.91 29.99 10.97
CA LEU A 95 5.79 31.38 11.43
C LEU A 95 5.04 32.27 10.43
N ARG A 96 5.06 31.90 9.14
CA ARG A 96 4.43 32.65 8.05
C ARG A 96 3.10 32.07 7.58
N THR A 97 2.69 30.90 8.11
CA THR A 97 1.52 30.15 7.61
C THR A 97 0.59 29.82 8.75
N SER A 98 -0.73 29.76 8.50
CA SER A 98 -1.68 29.32 9.52
C SER A 98 -1.49 27.81 9.80
N ARG A 99 -1.66 27.42 11.07
CA ARG A 99 -1.58 26.01 11.52
C ARG A 99 -2.51 25.09 10.70
N ARG A 100 -3.69 25.59 10.33
CA ARG A 100 -4.65 24.84 9.51
C ARG A 100 -4.14 24.62 8.08
N SER A 101 -3.55 25.63 7.45
CA SER A 101 -2.98 25.49 6.09
C SER A 101 -1.83 24.48 6.07
N TRP A 102 -1.04 24.41 7.13
CA TRP A 102 0.00 23.40 7.31
C TRP A 102 -0.61 21.99 7.40
N LEU A 103 -1.62 21.78 8.24
CA LEU A 103 -2.29 20.49 8.38
C LEU A 103 -2.86 20.00 7.05
N TRP A 104 -3.57 20.86 6.32
CA TRP A 104 -4.09 20.52 5.00
C TRP A 104 -2.99 20.20 3.99
N GLY A 105 -1.87 20.93 4.04
CA GLY A 105 -0.70 20.60 3.21
C GLY A 105 -0.14 19.22 3.49
N GLN A 106 -0.09 18.80 4.76
CA GLN A 106 0.32 17.44 5.15
C GLN A 106 -0.66 16.38 4.67
N ILE A 107 -1.96 16.62 4.82
CA ILE A 107 -3.01 15.70 4.34
C ILE A 107 -2.87 15.48 2.84
N VAL A 108 -2.74 16.56 2.05
CA VAL A 108 -2.57 16.46 0.60
C VAL A 108 -1.27 15.73 0.24
N TYR A 109 -0.18 15.99 0.98
CA TYR A 109 1.08 15.27 0.77
C TYR A 109 0.94 13.76 1.00
N ILE A 110 0.30 13.33 2.11
CA ILE A 110 0.09 11.90 2.41
C ILE A 110 -0.75 11.22 1.32
N VAL A 111 -1.82 11.85 0.87
CA VAL A 111 -2.64 11.34 -0.23
C VAL A 111 -1.81 11.20 -1.50
N ALA A 112 -1.09 12.25 -1.87
CA ALA A 112 -0.31 12.28 -3.10
C ALA A 112 0.85 11.28 -3.09
N ILE A 113 1.60 11.14 -1.97
CA ILE A 113 2.69 10.17 -1.88
C ILE A 113 2.16 8.73 -1.94
N THR A 114 0.98 8.47 -1.38
CA THR A 114 0.32 7.16 -1.48
C THR A 114 0.01 6.83 -2.94
N VAL A 115 -0.59 7.76 -3.68
CA VAL A 115 -0.90 7.57 -5.12
C VAL A 115 0.38 7.35 -5.92
N ILE A 116 1.41 8.17 -5.72
CA ILE A 116 2.69 8.07 -6.43
C ILE A 116 3.38 6.74 -6.13
N TYR A 117 3.35 6.28 -4.88
CA TYR A 117 3.96 5.02 -4.50
C TYR A 117 3.32 3.82 -5.20
N PHE A 118 1.99 3.71 -5.19
CA PHE A 118 1.32 2.60 -5.88
C PHE A 118 1.38 2.73 -7.41
N ALA A 119 1.40 3.95 -7.96
CA ALA A 119 1.70 4.17 -9.37
C ALA A 119 3.12 3.70 -9.72
N TYR A 120 4.11 3.96 -8.87
CA TYR A 120 5.47 3.45 -9.03
C TYR A 120 5.51 1.92 -9.06
N ILE A 121 4.85 1.24 -8.10
CA ILE A 121 4.76 -0.23 -8.10
C ILE A 121 4.12 -0.76 -9.39
N PHE A 122 3.02 -0.14 -9.83
CA PHE A 122 2.35 -0.53 -11.07
C PHE A 122 3.25 -0.36 -12.30
N LEU A 123 3.93 0.78 -12.42
CA LEU A 123 4.88 1.04 -13.51
C LEU A 123 6.07 0.09 -13.48
N LEU A 124 6.60 -0.21 -12.29
CA LEU A 124 7.69 -1.16 -12.11
C LEU A 124 7.28 -2.55 -12.62
N LEU A 125 6.10 -3.04 -12.24
CA LEU A 125 5.59 -4.32 -12.74
C LEU A 125 5.37 -4.30 -14.25
N LEU A 126 4.86 -3.20 -14.80
CA LEU A 126 4.71 -3.03 -16.24
C LEU A 126 6.04 -3.18 -16.97
N LEU A 127 7.08 -2.50 -16.49
CA LEU A 127 8.42 -2.55 -17.08
C LEU A 127 9.04 -3.95 -17.01
N LEU A 128 8.77 -4.70 -15.93
CA LEU A 128 9.31 -6.05 -15.76
C LEU A 128 8.74 -7.08 -16.75
N ILE A 129 7.50 -6.93 -17.19
CA ILE A 129 6.83 -7.89 -18.08
C ILE A 129 6.73 -7.44 -19.54
N VAL A 130 7.20 -6.25 -19.89
CA VAL A 130 7.31 -5.85 -21.31
C VAL A 130 8.34 -6.77 -22.03
N PRO A 131 8.04 -7.29 -23.25
CA PRO A 131 6.90 -7.01 -24.14
C PRO A 131 5.69 -7.96 -23.97
N GLN A 132 5.68 -8.88 -23.02
CA GLN A 132 4.65 -9.91 -22.83
C GLN A 132 3.40 -9.38 -22.10
N VAL A 133 3.20 -8.08 -22.04
CA VAL A 133 2.07 -7.47 -21.37
C VAL A 133 0.81 -7.39 -22.25
N THR A 134 -0.37 -7.58 -21.63
CA THR A 134 -1.67 -7.32 -22.23
C THR A 134 -2.58 -6.55 -21.27
N PHE A 135 -3.50 -5.76 -21.84
CA PHE A 135 -4.49 -4.98 -21.10
C PHE A 135 -5.89 -5.58 -21.36
N GLN A 136 -6.20 -6.68 -20.68
CA GLN A 136 -7.50 -7.33 -20.78
C GLN A 136 -8.29 -7.18 -19.48
N THR A 137 -9.61 -7.06 -19.58
CA THR A 137 -10.53 -6.94 -18.44
C THR A 137 -10.86 -8.29 -17.80
N ALA A 138 -10.79 -9.35 -18.59
CA ALA A 138 -10.98 -10.73 -18.16
C ALA A 138 -9.63 -11.35 -17.79
N TRP A 139 -9.67 -12.49 -17.06
CA TRP A 139 -8.48 -13.28 -16.75
C TRP A 139 -7.85 -13.83 -18.02
N THR A 140 -6.53 -13.66 -18.17
CA THR A 140 -5.82 -14.23 -19.33
C THR A 140 -5.72 -15.76 -19.20
N THR A 141 -5.80 -16.47 -20.31
CA THR A 141 -5.65 -17.93 -20.33
C THR A 141 -4.28 -18.35 -19.80
N THR A 142 -3.26 -17.55 -20.07
CA THR A 142 -1.89 -17.73 -19.56
C THR A 142 -1.86 -17.70 -18.05
N PHE A 143 -2.46 -16.69 -17.43
CA PHE A 143 -2.53 -16.53 -15.98
C PHE A 143 -3.26 -17.71 -15.33
N VAL A 144 -4.41 -18.10 -15.88
CA VAL A 144 -5.18 -19.26 -15.38
C VAL A 144 -4.37 -20.55 -15.44
N LYS A 145 -3.62 -20.78 -16.52
CA LYS A 145 -2.72 -21.94 -16.65
C LYS A 145 -1.58 -21.88 -15.63
N MET A 146 -0.94 -20.74 -15.47
CA MET A 146 0.16 -20.54 -14.51
C MET A 146 -0.26 -20.84 -13.07
N ILE A 147 -1.46 -20.40 -12.66
CA ILE A 147 -1.97 -20.65 -11.31
C ILE A 147 -2.33 -22.13 -11.10
N ASN A 148 -2.87 -22.81 -12.12
CA ASN A 148 -3.29 -24.21 -11.99
C ASN A 148 -2.14 -25.21 -12.17
N ALA A 149 -1.10 -24.85 -12.92
CA ALA A 149 0.05 -25.72 -13.21
C ALA A 149 1.37 -24.92 -13.20
N PRO A 150 1.80 -24.41 -12.03
CA PRO A 150 2.97 -23.53 -11.94
C PRO A 150 4.27 -24.22 -12.37
N PHE A 151 4.41 -25.51 -12.11
CA PHE A 151 5.59 -26.29 -12.51
C PHE A 151 5.78 -26.41 -14.03
N GLY A 152 4.70 -26.34 -14.81
CA GLY A 152 4.75 -26.37 -16.27
C GLY A 152 5.41 -25.12 -16.90
N TYR A 153 5.59 -24.05 -16.11
CA TYR A 153 6.23 -22.80 -16.51
C TYR A 153 7.54 -22.53 -15.75
N GLY A 154 8.09 -23.51 -15.02
CA GLY A 154 9.28 -23.32 -14.19
C GLY A 154 9.07 -22.37 -13.01
N ILE A 155 7.82 -22.03 -12.69
CA ILE A 155 7.48 -21.04 -11.68
C ILE A 155 7.51 -21.68 -10.30
N SER A 156 8.19 -21.03 -9.36
CA SER A 156 8.22 -21.45 -7.96
C SER A 156 6.83 -21.36 -7.30
N ASN A 157 6.60 -22.15 -6.24
CA ASN A 157 5.35 -22.19 -5.45
C ASN A 157 4.89 -20.83 -4.89
N TYR A 158 5.69 -19.79 -5.04
CA TYR A 158 5.38 -18.43 -4.56
C TYR A 158 4.39 -17.66 -5.44
N PHE A 159 4.18 -18.12 -6.70
CA PHE A 159 3.22 -17.51 -7.61
C PHE A 159 1.85 -18.18 -7.40
N SER A 160 1.16 -17.78 -6.35
CA SER A 160 -0.13 -18.35 -5.99
C SER A 160 -1.23 -17.31 -5.92
N PHE A 161 -2.41 -17.64 -6.41
CA PHE A 161 -3.61 -16.82 -6.31
C PHE A 161 -4.84 -17.69 -6.07
N PRO A 162 -5.82 -17.27 -5.24
CA PRO A 162 -6.99 -18.09 -4.92
C PRO A 162 -7.91 -18.28 -6.14
N VAL A 163 -7.98 -19.51 -6.66
CA VAL A 163 -8.82 -19.86 -7.81
C VAL A 163 -10.31 -19.59 -7.55
N SER A 164 -10.77 -19.75 -6.30
CA SER A 164 -12.14 -19.46 -5.89
C SER A 164 -12.54 -18.00 -6.15
N VAL A 165 -11.63 -17.07 -5.98
CA VAL A 165 -11.84 -15.63 -6.23
C VAL A 165 -11.89 -15.34 -7.73
N MET A 166 -11.03 -16.00 -8.51
CA MET A 166 -11.01 -15.85 -9.98
C MET A 166 -12.32 -16.28 -10.64
N ARG A 167 -12.97 -17.33 -10.10
CA ARG A 167 -14.25 -17.83 -10.65
C ARG A 167 -15.43 -16.90 -10.40
N GLN A 168 -15.33 -16.00 -9.42
CA GLN A 168 -16.45 -15.16 -8.96
C GLN A 168 -16.35 -13.71 -9.44
N THR A 169 -15.16 -13.29 -9.89
CA THR A 169 -14.88 -11.89 -10.22
C THR A 169 -14.02 -11.80 -11.47
N THR A 170 -14.18 -10.70 -12.23
CA THR A 170 -13.26 -10.38 -13.33
C THR A 170 -11.95 -9.77 -12.80
N ALA A 171 -10.88 -9.86 -13.59
CA ALA A 171 -9.58 -9.27 -13.24
C ALA A 171 -9.69 -7.76 -12.97
N LEU A 172 -10.44 -7.03 -13.80
CA LEU A 172 -10.66 -5.58 -13.64
C LEU A 172 -11.41 -5.24 -12.35
N GLN A 173 -12.48 -5.96 -12.03
CA GLN A 173 -13.25 -5.71 -10.80
C GLN A 173 -12.41 -5.94 -9.56
N LEU A 174 -11.63 -7.02 -9.54
CA LEU A 174 -10.78 -7.34 -8.42
C LEU A 174 -9.62 -6.37 -8.28
N PHE A 175 -9.01 -5.96 -9.39
CA PHE A 175 -7.98 -4.93 -9.45
C PHE A 175 -8.49 -3.59 -8.89
N GLY A 176 -9.69 -3.16 -9.27
CA GLY A 176 -10.31 -1.95 -8.73
C GLY A 176 -10.49 -2.02 -7.21
N ARG A 177 -11.01 -3.15 -6.69
CA ARG A 177 -11.14 -3.37 -5.23
C ARG A 177 -9.78 -3.34 -4.53
N CYS A 178 -8.77 -3.98 -5.11
CA CYS A 178 -7.41 -4.02 -4.57
C CYS A 178 -6.79 -2.63 -4.50
N ILE A 179 -6.88 -1.83 -5.56
CA ILE A 179 -6.36 -0.45 -5.58
C ILE A 179 -7.06 0.41 -4.51
N VAL A 180 -8.38 0.34 -4.40
CA VAL A 180 -9.12 1.10 -3.39
C VAL A 180 -8.61 0.76 -1.99
N LEU A 181 -8.46 -0.53 -1.66
CA LEU A 181 -7.95 -0.95 -0.36
C LEU A 181 -6.50 -0.51 -0.14
N CYS A 182 -5.62 -0.67 -1.12
CA CYS A 182 -4.23 -0.22 -1.03
C CYS A 182 -4.15 1.29 -0.77
N MET A 183 -4.94 2.10 -1.47
CA MET A 183 -5.01 3.55 -1.24
C MET A 183 -5.52 3.88 0.16
N MET A 184 -6.60 3.24 0.61
CA MET A 184 -7.16 3.46 1.95
C MET A 184 -6.17 3.07 3.06
N ILE A 185 -5.47 1.93 2.92
CA ILE A 185 -4.48 1.48 3.90
C ILE A 185 -3.29 2.43 3.93
N GLY A 186 -2.78 2.86 2.77
CA GLY A 186 -1.69 3.83 2.69
C GLY A 186 -2.05 5.16 3.36
N MET A 187 -3.24 5.70 3.07
CA MET A 187 -3.74 6.91 3.74
C MET A 187 -3.93 6.70 5.24
N ALA A 188 -4.53 5.59 5.67
CA ALA A 188 -4.73 5.28 7.09
C ALA A 188 -3.39 5.20 7.84
N THR A 189 -2.41 4.51 7.26
CA THR A 189 -1.05 4.40 7.83
C THR A 189 -0.38 5.77 7.93
N GLY A 190 -0.45 6.57 6.86
CA GLY A 190 0.12 7.91 6.84
C GLY A 190 -0.50 8.86 7.86
N PHE A 191 -1.83 8.87 7.98
CA PHE A 191 -2.52 9.72 8.95
C PHE A 191 -2.30 9.28 10.38
N LEU A 192 -2.27 7.96 10.65
CA LEU A 192 -1.90 7.43 11.96
C LEU A 192 -0.48 7.83 12.36
N THR A 193 0.49 7.65 11.46
CA THR A 193 1.88 8.06 11.69
C THR A 193 1.97 9.55 12.02
N MET A 194 1.32 10.39 11.22
CA MET A 194 1.29 11.84 11.43
C MET A 194 0.62 12.20 12.76
N MET A 195 -0.54 11.63 13.07
CA MET A 195 -1.25 11.88 14.34
C MET A 195 -0.35 11.58 15.53
N LEU A 196 0.37 10.47 15.49
CA LEU A 196 1.22 10.06 16.61
C LEU A 196 2.46 10.92 16.74
N HIS A 197 3.05 11.35 15.63
CA HIS A 197 4.11 12.36 15.67
C HIS A 197 3.63 13.71 16.24
N MET A 198 2.35 14.04 16.06
CA MET A 198 1.78 15.23 16.70
C MET A 198 1.52 15.04 18.21
N LEU A 199 1.24 13.81 18.64
CA LEU A 199 0.98 13.50 20.05
C LEU A 199 2.27 13.27 20.85
N TRP A 200 3.26 12.61 20.25
CA TRP A 200 4.54 12.26 20.85
C TRP A 200 5.70 12.65 19.93
N PRO A 201 6.48 13.67 20.30
CA PRO A 201 7.58 14.19 19.48
C PRO A 201 8.68 13.17 19.17
N SER A 202 8.95 12.22 20.07
CA SER A 202 9.96 11.15 19.91
C SER A 202 9.54 10.01 18.98
N GLY A 203 8.42 10.14 18.36
CA GLY A 203 7.86 9.48 17.19
C GLY A 203 7.90 7.96 17.08
N PRO A 204 6.77 7.27 17.44
CA PRO A 204 6.60 5.84 17.18
C PRO A 204 6.11 5.51 15.75
N GLY A 205 6.30 6.40 14.77
CA GLY A 205 5.75 6.20 13.42
C GLY A 205 6.18 4.89 12.76
N ILE A 206 7.46 4.54 12.86
CA ILE A 206 7.98 3.24 12.39
C ILE A 206 7.38 2.09 13.19
N ALA A 207 7.22 2.26 14.52
CA ALA A 207 6.69 1.21 15.39
C ALA A 207 5.27 0.79 14.99
N ILE A 208 4.42 1.76 14.61
CA ILE A 208 3.05 1.46 14.20
C ILE A 208 2.99 0.71 12.89
N GLY A 209 3.75 1.16 11.90
CA GLY A 209 3.90 0.43 10.66
C GLY A 209 4.42 -0.99 10.91
N GLY A 210 5.43 -1.12 11.76
CA GLY A 210 6.00 -2.39 12.18
C GLY A 210 4.99 -3.31 12.90
N ILE A 211 4.21 -2.77 13.85
CA ILE A 211 3.15 -3.52 14.53
C ILE A 211 2.08 -3.98 13.53
N GLY A 212 1.63 -3.11 12.63
CA GLY A 212 0.64 -3.45 11.62
C GLY A 212 1.12 -4.58 10.70
N ILE A 213 2.38 -4.53 10.25
CA ILE A 213 3.01 -5.57 9.42
C ILE A 213 3.19 -6.86 10.23
N ALA A 214 3.59 -6.79 11.50
CA ALA A 214 3.70 -7.96 12.36
C ALA A 214 2.34 -8.63 12.61
N MET A 215 1.27 -7.84 12.80
CA MET A 215 -0.10 -8.35 12.90
C MET A 215 -0.53 -9.08 11.62
N ASP A 216 -0.17 -8.54 10.45
CA ASP A 216 -0.45 -9.18 9.17
C ASP A 216 0.31 -10.50 9.01
N TYR A 217 1.59 -10.52 9.37
CA TYR A 217 2.39 -11.74 9.40
C TYR A 217 1.73 -12.79 10.30
N TRP A 218 1.37 -12.41 11.53
CA TRP A 218 0.75 -13.30 12.48
C TRP A 218 -0.60 -13.85 11.97
N ALA A 219 -1.44 -12.98 11.43
CA ALA A 219 -2.74 -13.37 10.87
C ALA A 219 -2.62 -14.38 9.70
N THR A 220 -1.51 -14.34 8.97
CA THR A 220 -1.34 -15.12 7.73
C THR A 220 -0.53 -16.40 7.93
N VAL A 221 0.57 -16.33 8.67
CA VAL A 221 1.51 -17.47 8.86
C VAL A 221 1.09 -18.35 10.01
N VAL A 222 0.71 -17.72 11.13
CA VAL A 222 0.34 -18.46 12.36
C VAL A 222 -1.14 -18.85 12.30
N ARG A 223 -1.59 -19.45 11.20
CA ARG A 223 -2.99 -19.90 11.00
C ARG A 223 -3.46 -20.95 12.04
N VAL A 224 -2.88 -20.98 13.22
CA VAL A 224 -3.20 -21.94 14.28
C VAL A 224 -4.27 -21.34 15.20
N GLY A 225 -5.49 -21.84 15.07
CA GLY A 225 -6.58 -21.58 16.00
C GLY A 225 -7.52 -20.43 15.65
N VAL A 226 -8.47 -20.18 16.55
CA VAL A 226 -9.54 -19.16 16.41
C VAL A 226 -8.98 -17.74 16.38
N THR A 227 -7.87 -17.51 17.08
CA THR A 227 -7.23 -16.18 17.25
C THR A 227 -6.77 -15.58 15.90
N SER A 228 -6.26 -16.42 14.99
CA SER A 228 -5.79 -15.93 13.68
C SER A 228 -6.92 -15.37 12.81
N LYS A 229 -8.14 -15.91 12.96
CA LYS A 229 -9.32 -15.43 12.24
C LYS A 229 -9.74 -14.03 12.68
N TYR A 230 -9.70 -13.74 13.98
CA TYR A 230 -9.99 -12.40 14.50
C TYR A 230 -8.96 -11.37 14.07
N LEU A 231 -7.68 -11.77 13.96
CA LEU A 231 -6.63 -10.88 13.49
C LEU A 231 -6.85 -10.42 12.04
N LEU A 232 -7.47 -11.23 11.17
CA LEU A 232 -7.83 -10.81 9.81
C LEU A 232 -8.81 -9.63 9.78
N PHE A 233 -9.67 -9.50 10.81
CA PHE A 233 -10.62 -8.39 10.92
C PHE A 233 -10.00 -7.11 11.50
N ILE A 234 -8.85 -7.20 12.15
CA ILE A 234 -8.22 -6.06 12.83
C ILE A 234 -6.97 -5.58 12.07
N SER A 235 -6.28 -6.47 11.34
CA SER A 235 -5.06 -6.12 10.62
C SER A 235 -5.37 -5.38 9.31
N PRO A 236 -5.00 -4.09 9.20
CA PRO A 236 -5.26 -3.33 7.97
C PRO A 236 -4.51 -3.88 6.78
N PHE A 237 -3.25 -4.31 6.96
CA PHE A 237 -2.42 -4.81 5.86
C PHE A 237 -2.91 -6.15 5.31
N SER A 238 -3.51 -7.02 6.15
CA SER A 238 -4.11 -8.27 5.68
C SER A 238 -5.31 -8.04 4.75
N MET A 239 -6.01 -6.90 4.91
CA MET A 239 -7.14 -6.51 4.05
C MET A 239 -6.71 -6.07 2.65
N SER A 240 -5.42 -5.70 2.44
CA SER A 240 -4.90 -5.41 1.09
C SER A 240 -4.93 -6.63 0.19
N ARG A 241 -4.86 -7.81 0.78
CA ARG A 241 -4.90 -9.09 0.06
C ARG A 241 -6.34 -9.49 -0.19
N VAL A 242 -6.80 -9.24 -1.41
CA VAL A 242 -8.18 -9.55 -1.83
C VAL A 242 -8.55 -11.02 -1.68
N GLY A 243 -7.56 -11.92 -1.66
CA GLY A 243 -7.74 -13.34 -1.35
C GLY A 243 -8.11 -13.63 0.10
N ASN A 244 -7.84 -12.72 1.03
CA ASN A 244 -8.24 -12.81 2.43
C ASN A 244 -9.66 -12.29 2.68
N LEU A 245 -10.30 -11.69 1.66
CA LEU A 245 -11.65 -11.17 1.77
C LEU A 245 -12.68 -12.22 1.36
N SER A 246 -13.83 -12.16 1.99
CA SER A 246 -14.98 -12.97 1.58
C SER A 246 -15.54 -12.43 0.27
N THR A 247 -15.64 -13.32 -0.74
CA THR A 247 -16.27 -13.01 -2.02
C THR A 247 -17.78 -13.31 -2.03
N THR A 248 -18.24 -14.13 -1.07
CA THR A 248 -19.64 -14.52 -0.94
C THR A 248 -20.23 -14.07 0.40
N ALA A 249 -21.48 -13.62 0.39
CA ALA A 249 -22.20 -13.20 1.59
C ALA A 249 -22.34 -14.33 2.65
N PHE A 250 -22.18 -15.58 2.23
CA PHE A 250 -22.32 -16.76 3.10
C PHE A 250 -21.03 -17.16 3.84
N ASN A 251 -19.86 -16.70 3.37
CA ASN A 251 -18.61 -17.01 4.04
C ASN A 251 -18.30 -15.95 5.09
N ARG A 252 -18.87 -16.08 6.29
CA ARG A 252 -18.64 -15.18 7.43
C ARG A 252 -17.28 -15.34 8.12
N VAL A 253 -16.43 -16.22 7.63
CA VAL A 253 -15.12 -16.50 8.25
C VAL A 253 -14.11 -15.40 7.95
N ASN A 254 -14.25 -14.71 6.82
CA ASN A 254 -13.34 -13.66 6.37
C ASN A 254 -14.07 -12.30 6.31
N PRO A 255 -13.35 -11.17 6.50
CA PRO A 255 -13.94 -9.84 6.35
C PRO A 255 -14.46 -9.63 4.93
N THR A 256 -15.60 -8.95 4.80
CA THR A 256 -16.13 -8.53 3.50
C THR A 256 -15.41 -7.28 2.99
N PHE A 257 -15.47 -7.02 1.69
CA PHE A 257 -14.94 -5.78 1.11
C PHE A 257 -15.55 -4.53 1.75
N SER A 258 -16.86 -4.52 1.98
CA SER A 258 -17.55 -3.40 2.64
C SER A 258 -17.08 -3.19 4.07
N TYR A 259 -16.89 -4.26 4.84
CA TYR A 259 -16.32 -4.19 6.18
C TYR A 259 -14.91 -3.57 6.15
N ALA A 260 -14.04 -4.06 5.26
CA ALA A 260 -12.68 -3.53 5.13
C ALA A 260 -12.69 -2.02 4.80
N CYS A 261 -13.54 -1.58 3.88
CA CYS A 261 -13.68 -0.16 3.56
C CYS A 261 -14.17 0.67 4.76
N LEU A 262 -15.17 0.19 5.51
CA LEU A 262 -15.68 0.90 6.69
C LEU A 262 -14.64 0.96 7.81
N PHE A 263 -13.94 -0.14 8.07
CA PHE A 263 -12.87 -0.18 9.07
C PHE A 263 -11.74 0.80 8.73
N LEU A 264 -11.27 0.77 7.48
CA LEU A 264 -10.21 1.67 7.01
C LEU A 264 -10.67 3.13 6.97
N ALA A 265 -11.93 3.40 6.63
CA ALA A 265 -12.49 4.74 6.72
C ALA A 265 -12.45 5.26 8.17
N GLY A 266 -12.79 4.43 9.16
CA GLY A 266 -12.61 4.74 10.57
C GLY A 266 -11.16 5.05 10.93
N MET A 267 -10.21 4.24 10.46
CA MET A 267 -8.77 4.46 10.64
C MET A 267 -8.24 5.73 9.97
N ILE A 268 -8.92 6.26 8.97
CA ILE A 268 -8.62 7.55 8.31
C ILE A 268 -9.27 8.70 9.09
N LEU A 269 -10.56 8.60 9.40
CA LEU A 269 -11.34 9.69 9.98
C LEU A 269 -10.94 10.00 11.42
N VAL A 270 -10.65 8.98 12.23
CA VAL A 270 -10.26 9.17 13.64
C VAL A 270 -8.96 9.99 13.77
N PRO A 271 -7.85 9.65 13.09
CA PRO A 271 -6.65 10.47 13.12
C PRO A 271 -6.89 11.90 12.61
N LEU A 272 -7.65 12.07 11.53
CA LEU A 272 -7.98 13.38 10.98
C LEU A 272 -8.74 14.24 11.99
N ALA A 273 -9.72 13.67 12.69
CA ALA A 273 -10.47 14.36 13.73
C ALA A 273 -9.57 14.77 14.90
N VAL A 274 -8.74 13.84 15.39
CA VAL A 274 -7.80 14.11 16.50
C VAL A 274 -6.81 15.22 16.12
N MET A 275 -6.22 15.14 14.93
CA MET A 275 -5.28 16.17 14.44
C MET A 275 -5.95 17.54 14.33
N ASN A 276 -7.19 17.61 13.83
CA ASN A 276 -7.93 18.86 13.68
C ASN A 276 -8.27 19.48 15.06
N LEU A 277 -8.58 18.68 16.07
CA LEU A 277 -8.82 19.14 17.44
C LEU A 277 -7.54 19.62 18.13
N LYS A 278 -6.42 18.94 17.88
CA LYS A 278 -5.14 19.24 18.55
C LYS A 278 -4.34 20.35 17.90
N ILE A 279 -4.59 20.66 16.62
CA ILE A 279 -3.78 21.63 15.85
C ILE A 279 -3.73 23.02 16.49
N GLY A 280 -4.79 23.43 17.19
CA GLY A 280 -4.85 24.71 17.90
C GLY A 280 -3.89 24.81 19.08
N ARG A 281 -3.55 23.67 19.71
CA ARG A 281 -2.70 23.56 20.91
C ARG A 281 -1.33 22.97 20.61
N TYR A 282 -1.04 22.69 19.35
CA TYR A 282 0.22 22.08 18.96
C TYR A 282 1.36 23.07 19.08
N ASP A 283 2.29 22.81 20.02
CA ASP A 283 3.55 23.51 20.15
C ASP A 283 4.60 22.84 19.28
N TYR A 284 5.29 23.66 18.52
CA TYR A 284 6.31 23.22 17.57
C TYR A 284 7.73 23.23 18.22
N SER A 285 7.81 23.40 19.56
CA SER A 285 9.05 23.36 20.30
C SER A 285 9.70 21.98 20.38
#